data_d2b675a47f8b510a27e39ce894e7e581
#
_entry.id   d2b675a47f8b510a27e39ce894e7e581
#
_cell.length_a   1.000
_cell.length_b   1.000
_cell.length_c   1.000
_cell.angle_alpha   90.00
_cell.angle_beta   90.00
_cell.angle_gamma   90.00
#
_symmetry.space_group_name_H-M   'P 1'
#
loop_
_entity.id
_entity.type
_entity.pdbx_description
1 polymer ?
#
loop_
_entity_poly.entity_id
_entity_poly.type
_entity_poly.pdbx_seq_one_letter_code
_entity_poly.pdbx_strand_id
1 'polypeptide(L)'
;SLPGFGFSDVPGRAGVGFRTIAELMTTLMHDVLGYEQYGVRGSDLGGVIVQQMALLQPEQIIGVHLTGMIGAAGGQPPYTDAEQAFIGASAAIEPELAYARLQMSKPQTLAHALNDSPVGLAAWIIEKFRDWSDSDGDVESRFSKDELLTNLMVYWVTQTAPASLRIYYDFVREPMASGRIEVPVGMLMSTRDLFPPAPREWGERFFNVQHWVETDVGGHFLEWEEPDLVARDLQAFFGSITPEN
;
A
#
# COMPACT_ATOMS: atom_id res chain seq x y z
N SER A 1 -1.35 -12.22 -6.54
CA SER A 1 -2.11 -10.96 -6.67
C SER A 1 -3.18 -10.90 -5.59
N LEU A 2 -3.61 -9.71 -5.18
CA LEU A 2 -4.76 -9.55 -4.30
C LEU A 2 -6.04 -10.07 -4.99
N PRO A 3 -7.06 -10.52 -4.22
CA PRO A 3 -8.35 -10.91 -4.79
C PRO A 3 -8.94 -9.83 -5.69
N GLY A 4 -9.26 -10.19 -6.92
CA GLY A 4 -9.76 -9.26 -7.94
C GLY A 4 -8.69 -8.49 -8.73
N PHE A 5 -7.41 -8.79 -8.52
CA PHE A 5 -6.30 -8.20 -9.27
C PHE A 5 -5.54 -9.28 -10.05
N GLY A 6 -5.13 -8.94 -11.26
CA GLY A 6 -4.23 -9.75 -12.08
C GLY A 6 -4.69 -11.21 -12.20
N PHE A 7 -3.88 -12.14 -11.70
CA PHE A 7 -4.11 -13.57 -11.85
C PHE A 7 -4.91 -14.22 -10.70
N SER A 8 -5.37 -13.40 -9.73
CA SER A 8 -6.25 -13.90 -8.67
C SER A 8 -7.71 -13.83 -9.09
N ASP A 9 -8.52 -14.76 -8.56
CA ASP A 9 -9.94 -14.79 -8.83
C ASP A 9 -10.65 -13.50 -8.42
N VAL A 10 -11.63 -13.12 -9.21
CA VAL A 10 -12.53 -12.01 -8.89
C VAL A 10 -13.52 -12.46 -7.80
N PRO A 11 -13.60 -11.77 -6.66
CA PRO A 11 -14.56 -12.11 -5.63
C PRO A 11 -15.99 -12.14 -6.16
N GLY A 12 -16.67 -13.27 -5.96
CA GLY A 12 -18.06 -13.47 -6.41
C GLY A 12 -19.11 -12.72 -5.57
N ARG A 13 -18.67 -11.95 -4.56
CA ARG A 13 -19.54 -11.19 -3.65
C ARG A 13 -18.95 -9.81 -3.37
N ALA A 14 -19.77 -8.87 -2.94
CA ALA A 14 -19.35 -7.61 -2.35
C ALA A 14 -18.86 -7.80 -0.90
N GLY A 15 -18.18 -6.79 -0.34
CA GLY A 15 -17.69 -6.80 1.03
C GLY A 15 -16.36 -7.55 1.18
N VAL A 16 -15.53 -7.54 0.16
CA VAL A 16 -14.16 -8.06 0.22
C VAL A 16 -13.19 -6.88 0.24
N GLY A 17 -13.11 -6.26 1.40
CA GLY A 17 -12.20 -5.15 1.69
C GLY A 17 -10.90 -5.63 2.33
N PHE A 18 -10.16 -4.68 2.92
CA PHE A 18 -8.80 -4.94 3.42
C PHE A 18 -8.77 -5.92 4.61
N ARG A 19 -9.76 -5.86 5.51
CA ARG A 19 -9.86 -6.79 6.62
C ARG A 19 -10.11 -8.22 6.13
N THR A 20 -11.08 -8.41 5.24
CA THR A 20 -11.37 -9.72 4.65
C THR A 20 -10.15 -10.28 3.90
N ILE A 21 -9.41 -9.42 3.19
CA ILE A 21 -8.18 -9.83 2.51
C ILE A 21 -7.09 -10.19 3.52
N ALA A 22 -6.94 -9.44 4.61
CA ALA A 22 -5.99 -9.76 5.67
C ALA A 22 -6.29 -11.12 6.30
N GLU A 23 -7.55 -11.41 6.63
CA GLU A 23 -7.99 -12.72 7.12
C GLU A 23 -7.67 -13.85 6.12
N LEU A 24 -7.88 -13.60 4.82
CA LEU A 24 -7.54 -14.55 3.76
C LEU A 24 -6.03 -14.83 3.68
N MET A 25 -5.20 -13.77 3.74
CA MET A 25 -3.74 -13.89 3.70
C MET A 25 -3.21 -14.60 4.95
N THR A 26 -3.78 -14.33 6.11
CA THR A 26 -3.45 -15.04 7.35
C THR A 26 -3.80 -16.53 7.24
N THR A 27 -4.99 -16.86 6.75
CA THR A 27 -5.39 -18.25 6.47
C THR A 27 -4.42 -18.93 5.50
N LEU A 28 -4.01 -18.24 4.43
CA LEU A 28 -3.02 -18.76 3.48
C LEU A 28 -1.70 -19.09 4.17
N MET A 29 -1.17 -18.15 4.96
CA MET A 29 0.14 -18.34 5.59
C MET A 29 0.10 -19.43 6.66
N HIS A 30 -0.88 -19.38 7.55
CA HIS A 30 -0.96 -20.28 8.70
C HIS A 30 -1.57 -21.63 8.34
N ASP A 31 -2.81 -21.65 7.79
CA ASP A 31 -3.58 -22.90 7.66
C ASP A 31 -3.19 -23.69 6.39
N VAL A 32 -2.78 -23.00 5.31
CA VAL A 32 -2.45 -23.64 4.04
C VAL A 32 -0.95 -23.93 3.92
N LEU A 33 -0.10 -22.92 4.25
CA LEU A 33 1.36 -23.05 4.12
C LEU A 33 2.04 -23.55 5.40
N GLY A 34 1.36 -23.53 6.54
CA GLY A 34 1.83 -24.08 7.81
C GLY A 34 2.88 -23.23 8.54
N TYR A 35 2.94 -21.93 8.26
CA TYR A 35 3.82 -21.03 9.00
C TYR A 35 3.16 -20.60 10.30
N GLU A 36 3.73 -20.97 11.44
CA GLU A 36 3.25 -20.56 12.75
C GLU A 36 3.49 -19.05 12.98
N GLN A 37 4.64 -18.54 12.54
CA GLN A 37 5.01 -17.13 12.60
C GLN A 37 5.70 -16.69 11.31
N TYR A 38 5.45 -15.45 10.89
CA TYR A 38 6.04 -14.87 9.67
C TYR A 38 6.13 -13.35 9.74
N GLY A 39 7.07 -12.78 9.02
CA GLY A 39 7.15 -11.34 8.78
C GLY A 39 6.23 -10.92 7.63
N VAL A 40 5.69 -9.72 7.70
CA VAL A 40 4.86 -9.15 6.65
C VAL A 40 5.38 -7.81 6.17
N ARG A 41 5.18 -7.54 4.88
CA ARG A 41 5.57 -6.28 4.27
C ARG A 41 4.47 -5.78 3.34
N GLY A 42 4.25 -4.47 3.35
CA GLY A 42 3.31 -3.84 2.44
C GLY A 42 3.59 -2.36 2.21
N SER A 43 3.12 -1.89 1.04
CA SER A 43 3.04 -0.49 0.66
C SER A 43 1.63 -0.20 0.16
N ASP A 44 1.20 1.04 0.09
CA ASP A 44 -0.13 1.46 -0.39
C ASP A 44 -1.25 0.59 0.24
N LEU A 45 -2.14 0.00 -0.58
CA LEU A 45 -3.20 -0.92 -0.13
C LEU A 45 -2.65 -2.13 0.61
N GLY A 46 -1.50 -2.66 0.16
CA GLY A 46 -0.79 -3.75 0.85
C GLY A 46 -0.35 -3.35 2.25
N GLY A 47 0.07 -2.10 2.44
CA GLY A 47 0.41 -1.55 3.76
C GLY A 47 -0.78 -1.60 4.71
N VAL A 48 -1.98 -1.25 4.25
CA VAL A 48 -3.20 -1.34 5.08
C VAL A 48 -3.55 -2.79 5.41
N ILE A 49 -3.42 -3.69 4.43
CA ILE A 49 -3.72 -5.12 4.62
C ILE A 49 -2.80 -5.75 5.68
N VAL A 50 -1.48 -5.51 5.61
CA VAL A 50 -0.54 -6.09 6.61
C VAL A 50 -0.72 -5.49 8.00
N GLN A 51 -1.16 -4.24 8.11
CA GLN A 51 -1.57 -3.64 9.38
C GLN A 51 -2.80 -4.37 9.95
N GLN A 52 -3.80 -4.69 9.11
CA GLN A 52 -4.95 -5.50 9.55
C GLN A 52 -4.53 -6.90 9.98
N MET A 53 -3.60 -7.57 9.29
CA MET A 53 -3.05 -8.86 9.72
C MET A 53 -2.44 -8.77 11.12
N ALA A 54 -1.61 -7.75 11.37
CA ALA A 54 -0.96 -7.55 12.67
C ALA A 54 -1.95 -7.20 13.81
N LEU A 55 -3.05 -6.51 13.51
CA LEU A 55 -4.09 -6.20 14.50
C LEU A 55 -5.00 -7.40 14.81
N LEU A 56 -5.25 -8.25 13.82
CA LEU A 56 -6.15 -9.39 13.96
C LEU A 56 -5.47 -10.63 14.54
N GLN A 57 -4.19 -10.87 14.20
CA GLN A 57 -3.44 -12.06 14.59
C GLN A 57 -1.98 -11.70 14.98
N PRO A 58 -1.79 -10.85 16.00
CA PRO A 58 -0.45 -10.36 16.38
C PRO A 58 0.52 -11.48 16.76
N GLU A 59 0.01 -12.60 17.27
CA GLU A 59 0.84 -13.75 17.68
C GLU A 59 1.49 -14.49 16.51
N GLN A 60 0.97 -14.33 15.30
CA GLN A 60 1.52 -14.94 14.10
C GLN A 60 2.52 -14.01 13.37
N ILE A 61 2.57 -12.72 13.75
CA ILE A 61 3.35 -11.71 13.06
C ILE A 61 4.65 -11.41 13.83
N ILE A 62 5.80 -11.77 13.26
CA ILE A 62 7.12 -11.46 13.80
C ILE A 62 7.40 -9.95 13.77
N GLY A 63 6.99 -9.30 12.71
CA GLY A 63 7.13 -7.86 12.49
C GLY A 63 6.45 -7.41 11.19
N VAL A 64 6.19 -6.13 11.12
CA VAL A 64 5.57 -5.46 9.97
C VAL A 64 6.57 -4.48 9.36
N HIS A 65 6.84 -4.59 8.07
CA HIS A 65 7.61 -3.59 7.35
C HIS A 65 6.70 -2.81 6.41
N LEU A 66 6.73 -1.49 6.53
CA LEU A 66 5.91 -0.57 5.73
C LEU A 66 6.80 0.34 4.89
N THR A 67 6.42 0.54 3.65
CA THR A 67 7.01 1.55 2.78
C THR A 67 5.97 2.64 2.51
N GLY A 68 6.37 3.89 2.71
CA GLY A 68 5.54 5.04 2.36
C GLY A 68 4.44 5.35 3.37
N MET A 69 3.25 5.52 2.88
CA MET A 69 2.13 6.20 3.49
C MET A 69 1.73 5.73 4.90
N ILE A 70 1.83 6.64 5.85
CA ILE A 70 1.04 6.63 7.09
C ILE A 70 -0.02 7.72 6.95
N GLY A 71 -1.30 7.35 7.05
CA GLY A 71 -2.37 8.34 6.94
C GLY A 71 -2.31 9.42 8.02
N ALA A 72 -2.65 10.65 7.67
CA ALA A 72 -2.75 11.76 8.63
C ALA A 72 -3.99 11.69 9.53
N ALA A 73 -4.90 10.75 9.28
CA ALA A 73 -6.10 10.57 10.09
C ALA A 73 -5.82 9.77 11.37
N GLY A 74 -6.55 10.09 12.43
CA GLY A 74 -6.56 9.30 13.69
C GLY A 74 -5.65 9.81 14.80
N GLY A 75 -4.71 10.69 14.52
CA GLY A 75 -3.93 11.34 15.56
C GLY A 75 -4.78 12.29 16.40
N GLN A 76 -4.47 12.40 17.68
CA GLN A 76 -5.15 13.30 18.62
C GLN A 76 -4.18 14.37 19.12
N PRO A 77 -4.64 15.64 19.28
CA PRO A 77 -3.79 16.71 19.85
C PRO A 77 -3.37 16.36 21.31
N PRO A 78 -2.28 16.93 21.82
CA PRO A 78 -1.47 17.97 21.15
C PRO A 78 -0.58 17.42 20.03
N TYR A 79 -0.32 18.26 19.04
CA TYR A 79 0.57 17.94 17.91
C TYR A 79 1.88 18.74 18.02
N THR A 80 2.99 18.11 17.63
CA THR A 80 4.25 18.81 17.42
C THR A 80 4.20 19.69 16.16
N ASP A 81 5.18 20.59 15.98
CA ASP A 81 5.27 21.40 14.76
C ASP A 81 5.47 20.54 13.52
N ALA A 82 6.25 19.44 13.62
CA ALA A 82 6.46 18.49 12.53
C ALA A 82 5.17 17.75 12.17
N GLU A 83 4.39 17.32 13.17
CA GLU A 83 3.09 16.68 12.94
C GLU A 83 2.08 17.64 12.31
N GLN A 84 2.06 18.91 12.72
CA GLN A 84 1.20 19.92 12.10
C GLN A 84 1.60 20.18 10.64
N ALA A 85 2.89 20.26 10.35
CA ALA A 85 3.40 20.38 8.98
C ALA A 85 2.99 19.16 8.12
N PHE A 86 3.13 17.96 8.65
CA PHE A 86 2.71 16.72 7.98
C PHE A 86 1.20 16.69 7.69
N ILE A 87 0.35 17.07 8.66
CA ILE A 87 -1.10 17.16 8.48
C ILE A 87 -1.45 18.16 7.38
N GLY A 88 -0.79 19.34 7.40
CA GLY A 88 -1.00 20.35 6.37
C GLY A 88 -0.57 19.89 4.97
N ALA A 89 0.59 19.24 4.86
CA ALA A 89 1.08 18.70 3.60
C ALA A 89 0.16 17.56 3.08
N SER A 90 -0.30 16.67 3.98
CA SER A 90 -1.25 15.61 3.62
C SER A 90 -2.59 16.15 3.12
N ALA A 91 -3.05 17.27 3.62
CA ALA A 91 -4.25 17.92 3.10
C ALA A 91 -4.05 18.52 1.70
N ALA A 92 -2.83 18.91 1.35
CA ALA A 92 -2.52 19.53 0.06
C ALA A 92 -2.58 18.54 -1.12
N ILE A 93 -2.35 17.23 -0.87
CA ILE A 93 -2.44 16.19 -1.92
C ILE A 93 -3.89 15.76 -2.22
N GLU A 94 -4.86 16.31 -1.53
CA GLU A 94 -6.27 15.94 -1.63
C GLU A 94 -6.82 15.92 -3.07
N PRO A 95 -6.46 16.84 -3.97
CA PRO A 95 -6.89 16.79 -5.38
C PRO A 95 -6.41 15.54 -6.11
N GLU A 96 -5.22 15.04 -5.80
CA GLU A 96 -4.64 13.84 -6.40
C GLU A 96 -5.40 12.56 -6.02
N LEU A 97 -6.17 12.61 -4.94
CA LEU A 97 -7.01 11.50 -4.48
C LEU A 97 -8.40 11.44 -5.13
N ALA A 98 -8.66 12.25 -6.15
CA ALA A 98 -9.94 12.27 -6.86
C ALA A 98 -10.30 10.89 -7.46
N TYR A 99 -9.31 10.17 -7.96
CA TYR A 99 -9.47 8.80 -8.47
C TYR A 99 -10.02 7.85 -7.40
N ALA A 100 -9.47 7.91 -6.20
CA ALA A 100 -9.86 7.06 -5.08
C ALA A 100 -11.30 7.34 -4.66
N ARG A 101 -11.72 8.61 -4.61
CA ARG A 101 -13.11 9.01 -4.30
C ARG A 101 -14.10 8.47 -5.31
N LEU A 102 -13.75 8.51 -6.60
CA LEU A 102 -14.58 7.92 -7.64
C LEU A 102 -14.72 6.41 -7.41
N GLN A 103 -13.62 5.72 -7.13
CA GLN A 103 -13.61 4.28 -6.85
C GLN A 103 -14.37 3.94 -5.54
N MET A 104 -14.25 4.74 -4.49
CA MET A 104 -14.99 4.57 -3.23
C MET A 104 -16.50 4.76 -3.38
N SER A 105 -16.95 5.53 -4.37
CA SER A 105 -18.37 5.92 -4.55
C SER A 105 -19.08 5.19 -5.68
N LYS A 106 -18.51 5.20 -6.89
CA LYS A 106 -19.13 4.72 -8.13
C LYS A 106 -18.15 3.92 -9.01
N PRO A 107 -17.49 2.86 -8.49
CA PRO A 107 -16.49 2.11 -9.25
C PRO A 107 -17.03 1.53 -10.55
N GLN A 108 -18.27 1.06 -10.57
CA GLN A 108 -18.87 0.45 -11.76
C GLN A 108 -19.04 1.42 -12.93
N THR A 109 -19.24 2.70 -12.66
CA THR A 109 -19.37 3.71 -13.73
C THR A 109 -18.08 3.79 -14.56
N LEU A 110 -16.93 3.77 -13.90
CA LEU A 110 -15.62 3.81 -14.54
C LEU A 110 -15.19 2.44 -15.11
N ALA A 111 -15.58 1.35 -14.44
CA ALA A 111 -15.20 -0.01 -14.78
C ALA A 111 -15.45 -0.37 -16.25
N HIS A 112 -16.61 0.01 -16.78
CA HIS A 112 -16.98 -0.25 -18.20
C HIS A 112 -16.02 0.47 -19.15
N ALA A 113 -15.68 1.72 -18.90
CA ALA A 113 -14.79 2.50 -19.76
C ALA A 113 -13.36 1.93 -19.76
N LEU A 114 -12.85 1.55 -18.59
CA LEU A 114 -11.50 1.01 -18.45
C LEU A 114 -11.38 -0.42 -19.01
N ASN A 115 -12.47 -1.18 -19.02
CA ASN A 115 -12.50 -2.54 -19.59
C ASN A 115 -12.81 -2.59 -21.08
N ASP A 116 -13.22 -1.49 -21.68
CA ASP A 116 -13.57 -1.37 -23.09
C ASP A 116 -12.49 -0.65 -23.91
N SER A 117 -11.66 0.16 -23.28
CA SER A 117 -10.63 0.96 -23.91
C SER A 117 -9.23 0.69 -23.35
N PRO A 118 -8.35 0.01 -24.12
CA PRO A 118 -6.97 -0.18 -23.67
C PRO A 118 -6.21 1.15 -23.50
N VAL A 119 -6.53 2.15 -24.31
CA VAL A 119 -5.95 3.50 -24.18
C VAL A 119 -6.51 4.21 -22.93
N GLY A 120 -7.80 4.02 -22.63
CA GLY A 120 -8.39 4.55 -21.42
C GLY A 120 -7.77 3.93 -20.15
N LEU A 121 -7.57 2.62 -20.15
CA LEU A 121 -6.87 1.92 -19.07
C LEU A 121 -5.41 2.40 -18.95
N ALA A 122 -4.72 2.55 -20.07
CA ALA A 122 -3.35 3.06 -20.09
C ALA A 122 -3.28 4.47 -19.49
N ALA A 123 -4.13 5.38 -19.91
CA ALA A 123 -4.18 6.75 -19.38
C ALA A 123 -4.43 6.75 -17.85
N TRP A 124 -5.34 5.90 -17.37
CA TRP A 124 -5.69 5.78 -15.96
C TRP A 124 -4.53 5.31 -15.06
N ILE A 125 -3.73 4.36 -15.55
CA ILE A 125 -2.64 3.75 -14.79
C ILE A 125 -1.34 4.53 -14.98
N ILE A 126 -0.94 4.88 -16.22
CA ILE A 126 0.34 5.55 -16.52
C ILE A 126 0.40 6.95 -15.92
N GLU A 127 -0.72 7.66 -15.81
CA GLU A 127 -0.78 8.93 -15.09
C GLU A 127 -0.20 8.77 -13.67
N LYS A 128 -0.58 7.68 -12.95
CA LYS A 128 -0.11 7.43 -11.59
C LYS A 128 1.38 7.09 -11.55
N PHE A 129 1.85 6.27 -12.49
CA PHE A 129 3.29 6.01 -12.62
C PHE A 129 4.09 7.28 -12.87
N ARG A 130 3.57 8.18 -13.73
CA ARG A 130 4.24 9.44 -14.04
C ARG A 130 4.27 10.41 -12.87
N ASP A 131 3.15 10.56 -12.17
CA ASP A 131 2.97 11.65 -11.19
C ASP A 131 3.40 11.21 -9.77
N TRP A 132 3.48 9.91 -9.49
CA TRP A 132 3.80 9.38 -8.16
C TRP A 132 5.20 8.78 -8.06
N SER A 133 5.90 8.56 -9.16
CA SER A 133 7.29 8.09 -9.16
C SER A 133 8.27 9.26 -9.06
N ASP A 134 9.51 8.94 -8.68
CA ASP A 134 10.65 9.86 -8.71
C ASP A 134 11.17 10.04 -10.14
N SER A 135 10.31 10.50 -11.05
CA SER A 135 10.56 10.61 -12.50
C SER A 135 10.68 12.04 -13.01
N ASP A 136 10.41 13.05 -12.15
CA ASP A 136 10.32 14.45 -12.54
C ASP A 136 9.39 14.67 -13.77
N GLY A 137 8.34 13.82 -13.91
CA GLY A 137 7.36 13.86 -14.99
C GLY A 137 7.76 13.12 -16.27
N ASP A 138 8.97 12.56 -16.35
CA ASP A 138 9.40 11.64 -17.40
C ASP A 138 9.37 10.19 -16.93
N VAL A 139 8.21 9.53 -17.06
CA VAL A 139 7.99 8.16 -16.58
C VAL A 139 8.99 7.15 -17.18
N GLU A 140 9.48 7.40 -18.40
CA GLU A 140 10.45 6.52 -19.07
C GLU A 140 11.86 6.63 -18.48
N SER A 141 12.14 7.63 -17.65
CA SER A 141 13.38 7.71 -16.88
C SER A 141 13.46 6.67 -15.76
N ARG A 142 12.31 6.12 -15.31
CA ARG A 142 12.21 5.14 -14.24
C ARG A 142 11.72 3.77 -14.70
N PHE A 143 10.82 3.74 -15.67
CA PHE A 143 10.19 2.52 -16.16
C PHE A 143 10.28 2.42 -17.67
N SER A 144 10.75 1.31 -18.19
CA SER A 144 10.73 1.09 -19.63
C SER A 144 9.27 0.97 -20.15
N LYS A 145 9.07 1.26 -21.43
CA LYS A 145 7.76 1.05 -22.09
C LYS A 145 7.26 -0.37 -21.95
N ASP A 146 8.15 -1.35 -22.04
CA ASP A 146 7.79 -2.76 -21.94
C ASP A 146 7.31 -3.14 -20.54
N GLU A 147 7.90 -2.59 -19.49
CA GLU A 147 7.44 -2.78 -18.11
C GLU A 147 6.05 -2.17 -17.90
N LEU A 148 5.85 -0.93 -18.31
CA LEU A 148 4.57 -0.25 -18.23
C LEU A 148 3.49 -0.98 -19.02
N LEU A 149 3.77 -1.39 -20.24
CA LEU A 149 2.86 -2.16 -21.08
C LEU A 149 2.57 -3.54 -20.51
N THR A 150 3.56 -4.22 -19.93
CA THR A 150 3.36 -5.50 -19.27
C THR A 150 2.41 -5.39 -18.09
N ASN A 151 2.57 -4.36 -17.24
CA ASN A 151 1.66 -4.09 -16.16
C ASN A 151 0.22 -3.84 -16.65
N LEU A 152 0.06 -3.01 -17.69
CA LEU A 152 -1.24 -2.77 -18.31
C LEU A 152 -1.87 -4.03 -18.88
N MET A 153 -1.06 -4.88 -19.54
CA MET A 153 -1.53 -6.14 -20.12
C MET A 153 -2.01 -7.13 -19.07
N VAL A 154 -1.43 -7.13 -17.86
CA VAL A 154 -1.96 -7.94 -16.75
C VAL A 154 -3.41 -7.59 -16.47
N TYR A 155 -3.75 -6.31 -16.33
CA TYR A 155 -5.15 -5.88 -16.13
C TYR A 155 -6.04 -6.14 -17.34
N TRP A 156 -5.51 -5.86 -18.53
CA TRP A 156 -6.28 -5.95 -19.77
C TRP A 156 -6.65 -7.38 -20.14
N VAL A 157 -5.69 -8.29 -20.14
CA VAL A 157 -5.90 -9.69 -20.54
C VAL A 157 -6.75 -10.45 -19.52
N THR A 158 -6.54 -10.19 -18.24
CA THR A 158 -7.33 -10.82 -17.17
C THR A 158 -8.68 -10.17 -16.94
N GLN A 159 -8.93 -9.00 -17.55
CA GLN A 159 -10.14 -8.17 -17.37
C GLN A 159 -10.41 -7.83 -15.90
N THR A 160 -9.37 -7.64 -15.11
CA THR A 160 -9.47 -7.37 -13.68
C THR A 160 -9.55 -5.89 -13.33
N ALA A 161 -9.42 -4.95 -14.28
CA ALA A 161 -9.59 -3.53 -14.01
C ALA A 161 -10.91 -3.22 -13.28
N PRO A 162 -12.10 -3.74 -13.69
CA PRO A 162 -13.34 -3.52 -12.94
C PRO A 162 -13.33 -4.02 -11.51
N ALA A 163 -12.69 -5.16 -11.27
CA ALA A 163 -12.62 -5.77 -9.94
C ALA A 163 -11.67 -5.00 -9.03
N SER A 164 -10.52 -4.54 -9.55
CA SER A 164 -9.55 -3.76 -8.79
C SER A 164 -10.11 -2.43 -8.28
N LEU A 165 -11.04 -1.81 -9.00
CA LEU A 165 -11.70 -0.60 -8.54
C LEU A 165 -12.60 -0.83 -7.32
N ARG A 166 -13.20 -2.03 -7.20
CA ARG A 166 -14.18 -2.32 -6.15
C ARG A 166 -13.59 -2.43 -4.75
N ILE A 167 -12.30 -2.73 -4.63
CA ILE A 167 -11.65 -2.80 -3.32
C ILE A 167 -11.79 -1.48 -2.54
N TYR A 168 -11.74 -0.34 -3.22
CA TYR A 168 -11.95 0.99 -2.63
C TYR A 168 -13.39 1.17 -2.13
N TYR A 169 -14.37 0.66 -2.87
CA TYR A 169 -15.77 0.71 -2.47
C TYR A 169 -16.03 -0.16 -1.23
N ASP A 170 -15.48 -1.35 -1.20
CA ASP A 170 -15.64 -2.30 -0.11
C ASP A 170 -14.87 -1.85 1.15
N PHE A 171 -13.66 -1.32 0.99
CA PHE A 171 -12.83 -0.80 2.08
C PHE A 171 -13.56 0.22 2.97
N VAL A 172 -14.20 1.23 2.39
CA VAL A 172 -14.88 2.27 3.18
C VAL A 172 -16.18 1.82 3.83
N ARG A 173 -16.60 0.59 3.60
CA ARG A 173 -17.84 -0.02 4.12
C ARG A 173 -17.59 -1.21 5.04
N GLU A 174 -16.38 -1.72 5.04
CA GLU A 174 -15.97 -2.83 5.89
C GLU A 174 -15.49 -2.32 7.25
N PRO A 175 -15.94 -2.91 8.37
CA PRO A 175 -15.40 -2.59 9.68
C PRO A 175 -13.93 -3.03 9.79
N MET A 176 -13.03 -2.08 9.98
CA MET A 176 -11.60 -2.33 10.15
C MET A 176 -11.26 -2.58 11.62
N ALA A 177 -10.29 -3.45 11.89
CA ALA A 177 -9.65 -3.53 13.19
C ALA A 177 -8.90 -2.21 13.45
N SER A 178 -8.96 -1.73 14.68
CA SER A 178 -8.33 -0.49 15.11
C SER A 178 -7.54 -0.70 16.39
N GLY A 179 -6.54 0.12 16.60
CA GLY A 179 -5.66 0.05 17.76
C GLY A 179 -4.22 0.34 17.37
N ARG A 180 -3.34 0.32 18.36
CA ARG A 180 -1.90 0.41 18.14
C ARG A 180 -1.36 -0.97 17.77
N ILE A 181 -0.47 -1.02 16.78
CA ILE A 181 0.25 -2.25 16.41
C ILE A 181 1.45 -2.40 17.35
N GLU A 182 1.42 -3.45 18.18
CA GLU A 182 2.42 -3.70 19.23
C GLU A 182 3.57 -4.60 18.78
N VAL A 183 3.40 -5.37 17.70
CA VAL A 183 4.51 -6.10 17.10
C VAL A 183 5.54 -5.12 16.53
N PRO A 184 6.84 -5.49 16.42
CA PRO A 184 7.86 -4.62 15.84
C PRO A 184 7.46 -4.08 14.47
N VAL A 185 7.65 -2.77 14.25
CA VAL A 185 7.38 -2.12 12.96
C VAL A 185 8.64 -1.45 12.42
N GLY A 186 8.98 -1.77 11.18
CA GLY A 186 9.97 -1.08 10.37
C GLY A 186 9.28 -0.16 9.35
N MET A 187 9.84 1.03 9.17
CA MET A 187 9.34 2.05 8.24
C MET A 187 10.44 2.49 7.29
N LEU A 188 10.17 2.46 5.99
CA LEU A 188 11.01 3.06 4.95
C LEU A 188 10.20 4.17 4.27
N MET A 189 10.60 5.43 4.48
CA MET A 189 9.87 6.61 4.01
C MET A 189 10.65 7.31 2.91
N SER A 190 10.04 7.52 1.75
CA SER A 190 10.63 8.35 0.70
C SER A 190 10.11 9.79 0.78
N THR A 191 11.05 10.74 0.66
CA THR A 191 10.72 12.16 0.52
C THR A 191 10.31 12.55 -0.91
N ARG A 192 10.39 11.59 -1.84
CA ARG A 192 10.03 11.75 -3.26
C ARG A 192 8.67 11.12 -3.59
N ASP A 193 8.02 10.49 -2.59
CA ASP A 193 6.65 9.97 -2.75
C ASP A 193 5.66 11.15 -2.89
N LEU A 194 4.55 10.91 -3.62
CA LEU A 194 3.38 11.80 -3.62
C LEU A 194 2.88 12.09 -2.20
N PHE A 195 2.85 11.07 -1.37
CA PHE A 195 2.44 11.19 0.02
C PHE A 195 3.60 11.76 0.85
N PRO A 196 3.39 12.90 1.54
CA PRO A 196 4.44 13.49 2.35
C PRO A 196 4.90 12.49 3.42
N PRO A 197 6.22 12.38 3.68
CA PRO A 197 6.72 11.50 4.71
C PRO A 197 6.20 11.96 6.07
N ALA A 198 5.59 11.02 6.81
CA ALA A 198 5.21 11.29 8.19
C ALA A 198 6.46 11.44 9.06
N PRO A 199 6.48 12.32 10.06
CA PRO A 199 7.57 12.34 11.04
C PRO A 199 7.49 11.07 11.92
N ARG A 200 8.64 10.63 12.42
CA ARG A 200 8.72 9.39 13.20
C ARG A 200 7.78 9.39 14.40
N GLU A 201 7.67 10.50 15.13
CA GLU A 201 6.75 10.63 16.26
C GLU A 201 5.28 10.42 15.88
N TRP A 202 4.89 10.74 14.62
CA TRP A 202 3.55 10.40 14.13
C TRP A 202 3.37 8.89 13.98
N GLY A 203 4.38 8.19 13.43
CA GLY A 203 4.37 6.73 13.36
C GLY A 203 4.28 6.08 14.74
N GLU A 204 5.01 6.59 15.71
CA GLU A 204 5.05 6.08 17.10
C GLU A 204 3.70 6.19 17.83
N ARG A 205 2.76 7.01 17.37
CA ARG A 205 1.39 7.06 17.88
C ARG A 205 0.60 5.78 17.59
N PHE A 206 0.90 5.13 16.47
CA PHE A 206 0.11 4.00 15.96
C PHE A 206 0.87 2.67 15.97
N PHE A 207 2.19 2.73 16.03
CA PHE A 207 3.07 1.58 15.82
C PHE A 207 4.13 1.46 16.91
N ASN A 208 4.58 0.25 17.19
CA ASN A 208 5.82 -0.03 17.91
C ASN A 208 7.01 0.10 16.94
N VAL A 209 7.41 1.34 16.64
CA VAL A 209 8.46 1.65 15.68
C VAL A 209 9.83 1.26 16.22
N GLN A 210 10.46 0.25 15.64
CA GLN A 210 11.81 -0.20 16.00
C GLN A 210 12.86 0.10 14.92
N HIS A 211 12.42 0.37 13.69
CA HIS A 211 13.29 0.71 12.58
C HIS A 211 12.63 1.85 11.78
N TRP A 212 13.42 2.87 11.43
CA TRP A 212 12.95 4.04 10.70
C TRP A 212 14.05 4.53 9.77
N VAL A 213 13.80 4.49 8.49
CA VAL A 213 14.72 4.96 7.45
C VAL A 213 14.00 5.96 6.57
N GLU A 214 14.67 7.06 6.25
CA GLU A 214 14.23 8.03 5.25
C GLU A 214 15.18 7.99 4.06
N THR A 215 14.63 8.15 2.87
CA THR A 215 15.38 8.18 1.61
C THR A 215 14.93 9.36 0.76
N ASP A 216 15.84 9.90 -0.02
CA ASP A 216 15.60 10.98 -0.98
C ASP A 216 15.60 10.49 -2.44
N VAL A 217 15.52 9.18 -2.63
CA VAL A 217 15.42 8.52 -3.94
C VAL A 217 14.23 7.57 -3.98
N GLY A 218 13.65 7.42 -5.18
CA GLY A 218 12.47 6.62 -5.43
C GLY A 218 11.18 7.27 -4.91
N GLY A 219 10.10 7.12 -5.63
CA GLY A 219 8.77 7.65 -5.30
C GLY A 219 7.86 6.61 -4.67
N HIS A 220 6.59 6.67 -5.08
CA HIS A 220 5.54 5.81 -4.55
C HIS A 220 5.74 4.32 -4.87
N PHE A 221 6.33 4.02 -6.02
CA PHE A 221 6.61 2.64 -6.46
C PHE A 221 8.02 2.20 -6.06
N LEU A 222 8.41 2.49 -4.83
CA LEU A 222 9.78 2.36 -4.33
C LEU A 222 10.36 0.96 -4.55
N GLU A 223 9.54 -0.11 -4.46
CA GLU A 223 9.96 -1.48 -4.71
C GLU A 223 10.38 -1.73 -6.15
N TRP A 224 9.83 -0.97 -7.06
CA TRP A 224 10.13 -1.06 -8.48
C TRP A 224 11.23 -0.07 -8.88
N GLU A 225 11.21 1.11 -8.28
CA GLU A 225 12.18 2.17 -8.58
C GLU A 225 13.55 1.89 -7.96
N GLU A 226 13.58 1.38 -6.72
CA GLU A 226 14.80 1.17 -5.92
C GLU A 226 14.78 -0.21 -5.21
N PRO A 227 14.69 -1.34 -5.95
CA PRO A 227 14.52 -2.68 -5.37
C PRO A 227 15.64 -3.08 -4.41
N ASP A 228 16.87 -2.70 -4.70
CA ASP A 228 18.03 -3.01 -3.87
C ASP A 228 18.01 -2.25 -2.53
N LEU A 229 17.49 -1.03 -2.52
CA LEU A 229 17.31 -0.25 -1.30
C LEU A 229 16.28 -0.94 -0.40
N VAL A 230 15.12 -1.28 -0.96
CA VAL A 230 14.05 -1.97 -0.23
C VAL A 230 14.52 -3.33 0.30
N ALA A 231 15.27 -4.10 -0.50
CA ALA A 231 15.79 -5.39 -0.09
C ALA A 231 16.77 -5.28 1.09
N ARG A 232 17.69 -4.31 1.04
CA ARG A 232 18.65 -4.06 2.16
C ARG A 232 17.93 -3.61 3.42
N ASP A 233 16.94 -2.74 3.31
CA ASP A 233 16.19 -2.24 4.45
C ASP A 233 15.37 -3.35 5.13
N LEU A 234 14.72 -4.21 4.34
CA LEU A 234 14.04 -5.41 4.81
C LEU A 234 15.00 -6.35 5.58
N GLN A 235 16.18 -6.61 5.02
CA GLN A 235 17.20 -7.45 5.67
C GLN A 235 17.66 -6.85 6.99
N ALA A 236 17.88 -5.54 7.04
CA ALA A 236 18.29 -4.84 8.26
C ALA A 236 17.20 -4.92 9.33
N PHE A 237 15.96 -4.64 8.99
CA PHE A 237 14.85 -4.69 9.94
C PHE A 237 14.60 -6.09 10.46
N PHE A 238 14.32 -7.07 9.58
CA PHE A 238 14.00 -8.43 10.03
C PHE A 238 15.19 -9.12 10.67
N GLY A 239 16.42 -8.83 10.24
CA GLY A 239 17.64 -9.32 10.89
C GLY A 239 17.80 -8.80 12.32
N SER A 240 17.32 -7.58 12.63
CA SER A 240 17.41 -7.00 13.97
C SER A 240 16.39 -7.55 14.98
N ILE A 241 15.26 -8.07 14.51
CA ILE A 241 14.16 -8.55 15.36
C ILE A 241 14.04 -10.07 15.42
N THR A 242 14.75 -10.79 14.54
CA THR A 242 14.79 -12.26 14.56
C THR A 242 15.98 -12.71 15.42
N PRO A 243 15.80 -13.56 16.45
CA PRO A 243 16.91 -14.08 17.23
C PRO A 243 17.92 -14.80 16.32
N GLU A 244 19.22 -14.57 16.56
CA GLU A 244 20.28 -15.41 15.98
C GLU A 244 20.07 -16.86 16.46
N ASN A 245 19.92 -17.80 15.51
CA ASN A 245 19.82 -19.24 15.79
C ASN A 245 21.18 -19.82 16.18
#